data_28549f490c42b254d37cfca6fd213613
#
_entry.id   28549f490c42b254d37cfca6fd213613
#
_cell.length_a   1.000
_cell.length_b   1.000
_cell.length_c   1.000
_cell.angle_alpha   90.00
_cell.angle_beta   90.00
_cell.angle_gamma   90.00
#
_symmetry.space_group_name_H-M   'P 1'
#
loop_
_entity.id
_entity.type
_entity.pdbx_description
1 polymer ?
#
loop_
_entity_poly.entity_id
_entity_poly.type
_entity_poly.pdbx_seq_one_letter_code
_entity_poly.pdbx_strand_id
1 'polypeptide(L)'
;MKAVTFQGIKHVEVKEVKDPKIKKADDIIIRLTTTAICGSDLHLMHGMIPNIGQDYVIGHEPMGIVEEVGKDVTKVKKGDRVVIPFNVACGNCWYCNHELESQCDNANDNGEMGAYFGYSDTAGGFPGGQAEYMRVPYGNFLPFKIPEKSEVPDESLVLLADAASTAFWSVENAGVKKGDTVVILGCGPVGLLAQKFTWLKGAERVIAVDYIGYRLKHAKKTNKVEIVNFEDHENCGEYLKEITKGGADVVIDCVGMSGKMTPLEFLASGVKLQSGAMGAIVLASQAVRKGGTIQITGVYGGRYNAFPLGDIFQRNVAIRTGQAPVVNLMPHVYKLIADGKVNAGDIITHVLPLEKAKHGYEIFDTKQDGCIKVVLKP
;
A
#
# COMPACT_ATOMS: atom_id res chain seq x y z
N MET A 1 25.36 -7.04 -6.67
CA MET A 1 24.41 -7.31 -5.57
C MET A 1 23.25 -8.15 -6.05
N LYS A 2 22.65 -8.97 -5.16
CA LYS A 2 21.41 -9.68 -5.48
C LYS A 2 20.20 -8.74 -5.38
N ALA A 3 19.24 -8.91 -6.30
CA ALA A 3 17.98 -8.18 -6.29
C ALA A 3 16.85 -8.98 -6.93
N VAL A 4 15.62 -8.75 -6.50
CA VAL A 4 14.43 -9.26 -7.17
C VAL A 4 14.15 -8.38 -8.38
N THR A 5 14.11 -9.01 -9.54
CA THR A 5 13.94 -8.32 -10.82
C THR A 5 12.71 -8.81 -11.57
N PHE A 6 12.07 -7.90 -12.27
CA PHE A 6 11.01 -8.22 -13.22
C PHE A 6 11.60 -8.87 -14.47
N GLN A 7 11.12 -10.03 -14.86
CA GLN A 7 11.58 -10.78 -16.04
C GLN A 7 10.52 -10.92 -17.13
N GLY A 8 9.33 -10.42 -16.87
CA GLY A 8 8.17 -10.52 -17.74
C GLY A 8 6.88 -10.78 -16.96
N ILE A 9 5.77 -10.86 -17.65
CA ILE A 9 4.45 -11.10 -17.03
C ILE A 9 4.48 -12.42 -16.28
N LYS A 10 4.07 -12.39 -15.00
CA LYS A 10 4.06 -13.51 -14.04
C LYS A 10 5.45 -14.10 -13.76
N HIS A 11 6.51 -13.35 -14.04
CA HIS A 11 7.87 -13.84 -13.82
C HIS A 11 8.73 -12.81 -13.11
N VAL A 12 9.10 -13.12 -11.88
CA VAL A 12 10.11 -12.42 -11.08
C VAL A 12 11.24 -13.40 -10.74
N GLU A 13 12.47 -12.89 -10.66
CA GLU A 13 13.64 -13.69 -10.38
C GLU A 13 14.65 -12.90 -9.55
N VAL A 14 15.38 -13.59 -8.67
CA VAL A 14 16.53 -13.01 -7.97
C VAL A 14 17.76 -13.14 -8.86
N LYS A 15 18.38 -12.00 -9.21
CA LYS A 15 19.55 -11.94 -10.09
C LYS A 15 20.65 -11.07 -9.50
N GLU A 16 21.85 -11.29 -9.98
CA GLU A 16 22.98 -10.39 -9.80
C GLU A 16 22.80 -9.16 -10.67
N VAL A 17 22.77 -7.98 -10.04
CA VAL A 17 22.69 -6.67 -10.71
C VAL A 17 23.83 -5.78 -10.24
N LYS A 18 24.09 -4.67 -10.94
CA LYS A 18 25.11 -3.70 -10.52
C LYS A 18 24.75 -3.04 -9.21
N ASP A 19 25.76 -2.84 -8.37
CA ASP A 19 25.57 -2.10 -7.11
C ASP A 19 25.17 -0.66 -7.39
N PRO A 20 24.28 -0.09 -6.56
CA PRO A 20 23.91 1.32 -6.65
C PRO A 20 25.11 2.21 -6.28
N LYS A 21 25.12 3.43 -6.83
CA LYS A 21 26.14 4.45 -6.54
C LYS A 21 25.50 5.79 -6.24
N ILE A 22 26.14 6.62 -5.44
CA ILE A 22 25.80 8.03 -5.27
C ILE A 22 25.84 8.70 -6.65
N LYS A 23 24.75 9.33 -7.06
CA LYS A 23 24.61 10.07 -8.32
C LYS A 23 24.52 11.57 -8.09
N LYS A 24 23.89 12.00 -6.99
CA LYS A 24 23.74 13.41 -6.59
C LYS A 24 24.30 13.60 -5.19
N ALA A 25 24.63 14.83 -4.86
CA ALA A 25 25.27 15.18 -3.59
C ALA A 25 24.36 14.93 -2.35
N ASP A 26 23.07 14.84 -2.56
CA ASP A 26 22.05 14.58 -1.54
C ASP A 26 21.52 13.13 -1.55
N ASP A 27 22.13 12.22 -2.33
CA ASP A 27 21.80 10.80 -2.32
C ASP A 27 22.36 10.09 -1.08
N ILE A 28 21.72 8.99 -0.69
CA ILE A 28 22.32 7.99 0.20
C ILE A 28 22.27 6.61 -0.43
N ILE A 29 23.16 5.72 0.02
CA ILE A 29 23.08 4.28 -0.22
C ILE A 29 22.69 3.62 1.11
N ILE A 30 21.69 2.76 1.07
CA ILE A 30 21.33 1.92 2.21
C ILE A 30 21.63 0.47 1.90
N ARG A 31 22.16 -0.25 2.89
CA ARG A 31 22.20 -1.70 2.92
C ARG A 31 20.90 -2.18 3.52
N LEU A 32 20.12 -2.90 2.73
CA LEU A 32 18.79 -3.36 3.14
C LEU A 32 18.91 -4.49 4.17
N THR A 33 18.08 -4.44 5.19
CA THR A 33 17.96 -5.49 6.23
C THR A 33 16.60 -6.16 6.17
N THR A 34 15.62 -5.44 5.61
CA THR A 34 14.25 -5.90 5.56
C THR A 34 13.54 -5.19 4.41
N THR A 35 12.78 -5.94 3.63
CA THR A 35 11.86 -5.40 2.62
C THR A 35 10.59 -6.25 2.61
N ALA A 36 9.53 -5.80 1.94
CA ALA A 36 8.31 -6.58 1.91
C ALA A 36 7.67 -6.62 0.52
N ILE A 37 6.77 -7.59 0.32
CA ILE A 37 5.97 -7.73 -0.91
C ILE A 37 4.61 -7.06 -0.66
N CYS A 38 4.22 -6.15 -1.55
CA CYS A 38 2.94 -5.46 -1.55
C CYS A 38 1.99 -5.98 -2.63
N GLY A 39 0.69 -5.76 -2.47
CA GLY A 39 -0.31 -6.06 -3.49
C GLY A 39 -0.07 -5.30 -4.80
N SER A 40 0.49 -4.09 -4.75
CA SER A 40 0.83 -3.31 -5.94
C SER A 40 2.04 -3.87 -6.71
N ASP A 41 2.94 -4.64 -6.08
CA ASP A 41 3.98 -5.39 -6.80
C ASP A 41 3.36 -6.46 -7.72
N LEU A 42 2.21 -7.04 -7.32
CA LEU A 42 1.47 -7.98 -8.17
C LEU A 42 0.91 -7.32 -9.42
N HIS A 43 0.57 -6.02 -9.37
CA HIS A 43 0.13 -5.30 -10.58
C HIS A 43 1.23 -5.23 -11.63
N LEU A 44 2.50 -5.03 -11.20
CA LEU A 44 3.66 -5.11 -12.08
C LEU A 44 3.82 -6.52 -12.64
N MET A 45 3.80 -7.51 -11.75
CA MET A 45 3.94 -8.92 -12.12
C MET A 45 2.86 -9.37 -13.12
N HIS A 46 1.63 -8.87 -13.00
CA HIS A 46 0.53 -9.19 -13.93
C HIS A 46 0.54 -8.34 -15.21
N GLY A 47 1.52 -7.45 -15.39
CA GLY A 47 1.61 -6.60 -16.58
C GLY A 47 0.55 -5.50 -16.66
N MET A 48 -0.05 -5.14 -15.54
CA MET A 48 -1.05 -4.05 -15.47
C MET A 48 -0.42 -2.66 -15.54
N ILE A 49 0.87 -2.56 -15.24
CA ILE A 49 1.62 -1.31 -15.26
C ILE A 49 2.52 -1.29 -16.49
N PRO A 50 2.42 -0.25 -17.35
CA PRO A 50 3.23 -0.14 -18.54
C PRO A 50 4.69 0.28 -18.23
N ASN A 51 5.56 0.16 -19.24
CA ASN A 51 6.93 0.67 -19.23
C ASN A 51 7.81 0.13 -18.10
N ILE A 52 7.69 -1.17 -17.82
CA ILE A 52 8.64 -1.89 -16.98
C ILE A 52 9.54 -2.76 -17.85
N GLY A 53 10.84 -2.51 -17.78
CA GLY A 53 11.85 -3.26 -18.53
C GLY A 53 12.23 -4.59 -17.86
N GLN A 54 12.79 -5.49 -18.65
CA GLN A 54 13.43 -6.68 -18.11
C GLN A 54 14.61 -6.28 -17.22
N ASP A 55 14.89 -7.05 -16.18
CA ASP A 55 15.92 -6.80 -15.16
C ASP A 55 15.68 -5.55 -14.28
N TYR A 56 14.51 -4.93 -14.37
CA TYR A 56 14.14 -3.83 -13.48
C TYR A 56 13.99 -4.34 -12.04
N VAL A 57 14.69 -3.70 -11.08
CA VAL A 57 14.61 -4.05 -9.66
C VAL A 57 13.30 -3.53 -9.08
N ILE A 58 12.49 -4.42 -8.51
CA ILE A 58 11.15 -4.13 -7.98
C ILE A 58 11.14 -3.99 -6.46
N GLY A 59 9.96 -3.67 -5.90
CA GLY A 59 9.71 -3.53 -4.47
C GLY A 59 9.84 -2.10 -3.96
N HIS A 60 8.90 -1.68 -3.12
CA HIS A 60 8.77 -0.29 -2.67
C HIS A 60 8.61 -0.14 -1.15
N GLU A 61 8.83 -1.21 -0.40
CA GLU A 61 8.79 -1.19 1.08
C GLU A 61 10.18 -1.51 1.66
N PRO A 62 11.18 -0.60 1.54
CA PRO A 62 12.53 -0.87 2.00
C PRO A 62 12.84 -0.30 3.39
N MET A 63 13.63 -1.06 4.14
CA MET A 63 14.25 -0.66 5.40
C MET A 63 15.69 -1.17 5.46
N GLY A 64 16.58 -0.39 6.04
CA GLY A 64 17.98 -0.79 6.14
C GLY A 64 18.85 0.15 6.97
N ILE A 65 20.15 0.02 6.76
CA ILE A 65 21.17 0.81 7.42
C ILE A 65 21.88 1.67 6.38
N VAL A 66 22.04 2.96 6.67
CA VAL A 66 22.77 3.88 5.83
C VAL A 66 24.24 3.42 5.71
N GLU A 67 24.67 3.12 4.50
CA GLU A 67 26.03 2.64 4.20
C GLU A 67 26.93 3.76 3.68
N GLU A 68 26.37 4.64 2.83
CA GLU A 68 27.09 5.77 2.24
C GLU A 68 26.17 7.00 2.18
N VAL A 69 26.74 8.18 2.34
CA VAL A 69 26.01 9.45 2.22
C VAL A 69 26.72 10.39 1.26
N GLY A 70 25.94 11.10 0.44
CA GLY A 70 26.45 12.19 -0.39
C GLY A 70 26.91 13.38 0.46
N LYS A 71 27.74 14.23 -0.10
CA LYS A 71 28.42 15.34 0.63
C LYS A 71 27.46 16.38 1.22
N ASP A 72 26.24 16.51 0.68
CA ASP A 72 25.24 17.49 1.12
C ASP A 72 24.18 16.87 2.06
N VAL A 73 24.35 15.57 2.43
CA VAL A 73 23.46 14.91 3.37
C VAL A 73 23.84 15.26 4.81
N THR A 74 22.85 15.73 5.58
CA THR A 74 23.06 16.21 6.96
C THR A 74 22.12 15.55 7.97
N LYS A 75 20.96 15.02 7.55
CA LYS A 75 19.94 14.44 8.45
C LYS A 75 20.23 13.02 8.89
N VAL A 76 20.97 12.28 8.08
CA VAL A 76 21.34 10.89 8.38
C VAL A 76 22.85 10.70 8.16
N LYS A 77 23.43 9.69 8.80
CA LYS A 77 24.84 9.33 8.69
C LYS A 77 25.00 7.83 8.53
N LYS A 78 26.16 7.37 8.07
CA LYS A 78 26.52 5.95 8.04
C LYS A 78 26.26 5.30 9.38
N GLY A 79 25.59 4.14 9.35
CA GLY A 79 25.17 3.37 10.51
C GLY A 79 23.77 3.68 11.01
N ASP A 80 23.13 4.76 10.56
CA ASP A 80 21.75 5.06 10.95
C ASP A 80 20.79 4.02 10.36
N ARG A 81 19.85 3.55 11.18
CA ARG A 81 18.78 2.63 10.80
C ARG A 81 17.59 3.43 10.28
N VAL A 82 17.16 3.16 9.05
CA VAL A 82 16.16 3.98 8.35
C VAL A 82 15.09 3.15 7.66
N VAL A 83 13.86 3.67 7.65
CA VAL A 83 12.78 3.22 6.75
C VAL A 83 12.66 4.24 5.63
N ILE A 84 12.52 3.76 4.40
CA ILE A 84 12.35 4.61 3.23
C ILE A 84 10.91 4.49 2.74
N PRO A 85 10.19 5.62 2.55
CA PRO A 85 8.82 5.61 2.05
C PRO A 85 8.76 5.08 0.62
N PHE A 86 7.62 4.55 0.20
CA PHE A 86 7.46 4.14 -1.20
C PHE A 86 7.48 5.32 -2.18
N ASN A 87 7.05 6.50 -1.72
CA ASN A 87 7.08 7.73 -2.51
C ASN A 87 8.51 8.28 -2.65
N VAL A 88 8.83 8.79 -3.83
CA VAL A 88 10.02 9.63 -4.02
C VAL A 88 9.60 11.09 -4.06
N ALA A 89 10.21 11.93 -3.22
CA ALA A 89 9.81 13.31 -3.07
C ALA A 89 10.99 14.22 -2.70
N CYS A 90 11.00 15.46 -3.20
CA CYS A 90 12.12 16.39 -3.04
C CYS A 90 12.13 17.18 -1.74
N GLY A 91 10.99 17.29 -1.06
CA GLY A 91 10.83 18.02 0.20
C GLY A 91 10.71 19.54 0.09
N ASN A 92 10.71 20.12 -1.12
CA ASN A 92 10.74 21.58 -1.29
C ASN A 92 9.85 22.16 -2.41
N CYS A 93 9.18 21.32 -3.22
CA CYS A 93 8.18 21.80 -4.18
C CYS A 93 6.87 22.16 -3.48
N TRP A 94 5.93 22.73 -4.27
CA TRP A 94 4.63 23.13 -3.73
C TRP A 94 3.90 21.94 -3.05
N TYR A 95 3.87 20.79 -3.69
CA TYR A 95 3.21 19.59 -3.15
C TYR A 95 3.87 19.10 -1.85
N CYS A 96 5.19 19.03 -1.81
CA CYS A 96 5.91 18.62 -0.61
C CYS A 96 5.66 19.57 0.57
N ASN A 97 5.56 20.88 0.31
CA ASN A 97 5.28 21.88 1.33
C ASN A 97 3.81 21.92 1.80
N HIS A 98 2.93 21.18 1.10
CA HIS A 98 1.50 21.07 1.44
C HIS A 98 1.08 19.65 1.85
N GLU A 99 2.04 18.83 2.32
CA GLU A 99 1.81 17.46 2.77
C GLU A 99 1.18 16.55 1.68
N LEU A 100 1.52 16.82 0.42
CA LEU A 100 1.12 16.08 -0.77
C LEU A 100 2.33 15.51 -1.50
N GLU A 101 3.36 15.12 -0.76
CA GLU A 101 4.64 14.64 -1.30
C GLU A 101 4.51 13.43 -2.22
N SER A 102 3.42 12.67 -2.13
CA SER A 102 3.08 11.60 -3.09
C SER A 102 2.84 12.12 -4.51
N GLN A 103 2.71 13.45 -4.68
CA GLN A 103 2.51 14.15 -5.96
C GLN A 103 3.66 15.11 -6.27
N CYS A 104 4.89 14.79 -5.84
CA CYS A 104 6.05 15.66 -6.00
C CYS A 104 6.38 15.93 -7.47
N ASP A 105 6.40 17.21 -7.88
CA ASP A 105 6.73 17.64 -9.25
C ASP A 105 8.18 17.33 -9.67
N ASN A 106 9.12 17.38 -8.70
CA ASN A 106 10.54 17.27 -9.00
C ASN A 106 11.05 15.83 -9.02
N ALA A 107 10.21 14.85 -8.72
CA ALA A 107 10.62 13.45 -8.64
C ALA A 107 10.26 12.64 -9.89
N ASN A 108 9.33 13.13 -10.71
CA ASN A 108 8.92 12.46 -11.95
C ASN A 108 8.84 13.46 -13.12
N ASP A 109 9.86 13.49 -13.93
CA ASP A 109 9.93 14.36 -15.12
C ASP A 109 9.04 13.85 -16.28
N ASN A 110 8.46 12.65 -16.17
CA ASN A 110 7.81 11.95 -17.26
C ASN A 110 6.27 11.95 -17.20
N GLY A 111 5.64 12.57 -16.20
CA GLY A 111 4.19 12.41 -16.09
C GLY A 111 3.49 13.22 -15.01
N GLU A 112 2.17 13.11 -15.04
CA GLU A 112 1.25 13.77 -14.11
C GLU A 112 1.12 13.03 -12.76
N MET A 113 1.76 11.87 -12.60
CA MET A 113 1.73 11.09 -11.36
C MET A 113 3.03 11.28 -10.57
N GLY A 114 2.98 11.08 -9.26
CA GLY A 114 4.17 11.09 -8.42
C GLY A 114 5.18 10.01 -8.78
N ALA A 115 6.31 10.01 -8.09
CA ALA A 115 7.36 9.01 -8.27
C ALA A 115 7.34 7.97 -7.15
N TYR A 116 7.60 6.71 -7.52
CA TYR A 116 7.59 5.57 -6.60
C TYR A 116 8.80 4.67 -6.85
N PHE A 117 9.39 4.15 -5.79
CA PHE A 117 10.45 3.16 -5.92
C PHE A 117 9.90 1.85 -6.48
N GLY A 118 10.68 1.20 -7.35
CA GLY A 118 10.38 -0.14 -7.82
C GLY A 118 9.08 -0.29 -8.61
N TYR A 119 8.59 0.78 -9.27
CA TYR A 119 7.25 0.77 -9.86
C TYR A 119 7.17 1.12 -11.35
N SER A 120 8.22 1.17 -12.08
CA SER A 120 8.36 1.43 -13.52
C SER A 120 8.85 2.82 -13.89
N ASP A 121 9.22 3.00 -15.16
CA ASP A 121 9.65 4.29 -15.70
C ASP A 121 8.51 5.34 -15.68
N THR A 122 7.26 4.91 -15.76
CA THR A 122 6.10 5.81 -15.66
C THR A 122 6.03 6.51 -14.29
N ALA A 123 6.53 5.85 -13.24
CA ALA A 123 6.59 6.38 -11.88
C ALA A 123 7.99 6.93 -11.51
N GLY A 124 8.71 7.50 -12.50
CA GLY A 124 10.01 8.16 -12.31
C GLY A 124 11.23 7.25 -12.45
N GLY A 125 11.05 5.94 -12.69
CA GLY A 125 12.15 5.02 -13.03
C GLY A 125 13.13 4.72 -11.88
N PHE A 126 12.74 4.90 -10.62
CA PHE A 126 13.58 4.61 -9.46
C PHE A 126 13.60 3.11 -9.17
N PRO A 127 14.78 2.45 -9.21
CA PRO A 127 14.90 1.04 -8.84
C PRO A 127 14.36 0.76 -7.44
N GLY A 128 13.81 -0.43 -7.24
CA GLY A 128 13.18 -0.83 -6.00
C GLY A 128 14.14 -1.29 -4.91
N GLY A 129 13.56 -1.66 -3.78
CA GLY A 129 14.25 -2.05 -2.57
C GLY A 129 14.13 -3.54 -2.22
N GLN A 130 13.69 -4.41 -3.11
CA GLN A 130 13.84 -5.86 -2.90
C GLN A 130 15.23 -6.32 -3.39
N ALA A 131 16.28 -5.86 -2.68
CA ALA A 131 17.69 -6.01 -3.04
C ALA A 131 18.58 -5.99 -1.80
N GLU A 132 19.90 -6.24 -1.96
CA GLU A 132 20.87 -6.09 -0.88
C GLU A 132 21.20 -4.61 -0.59
N TYR A 133 21.21 -3.76 -1.62
CA TYR A 133 21.49 -2.33 -1.51
C TYR A 133 20.52 -1.51 -2.37
N MET A 134 20.32 -0.25 -1.97
CA MET A 134 19.45 0.68 -2.68
C MET A 134 20.00 2.10 -2.62
N ARG A 135 19.97 2.82 -3.76
CA ARG A 135 20.18 4.28 -3.78
C ARG A 135 18.88 4.99 -3.45
N VAL A 136 18.93 5.92 -2.52
CA VAL A 136 17.80 6.78 -2.14
C VAL A 136 18.18 8.22 -2.45
N PRO A 137 17.48 8.89 -3.37
CA PRO A 137 17.65 10.33 -3.59
C PRO A 137 17.06 11.13 -2.43
N TYR A 138 17.34 12.43 -2.39
CA TYR A 138 16.79 13.33 -1.37
C TYR A 138 17.01 12.82 0.06
N GLY A 139 18.23 12.42 0.37
CA GLY A 139 18.62 11.82 1.65
C GLY A 139 18.38 12.70 2.88
N ASN A 140 18.12 13.99 2.66
CA ASN A 140 17.71 14.91 3.72
C ASN A 140 16.18 14.97 3.94
N PHE A 141 15.38 14.26 3.12
CA PHE A 141 13.93 14.32 3.23
C PHE A 141 13.29 12.94 3.40
N LEU A 142 13.61 11.99 2.53
CA LEU A 142 12.92 10.70 2.46
C LEU A 142 13.17 9.78 3.67
N PRO A 143 14.41 9.62 4.19
CA PRO A 143 14.65 8.63 5.22
C PRO A 143 13.96 9.00 6.54
N PHE A 144 13.16 8.08 7.07
CA PHE A 144 12.73 8.12 8.46
C PHE A 144 13.77 7.39 9.32
N LYS A 145 14.55 8.16 10.08
CA LYS A 145 15.54 7.62 11.01
C LYS A 145 14.83 7.00 12.23
N ILE A 146 15.04 5.71 12.42
CA ILE A 146 14.53 5.00 13.59
C ILE A 146 15.30 5.43 14.83
N PRO A 147 14.61 5.77 15.94
CA PRO A 147 15.29 6.07 17.20
C PRO A 147 16.21 4.94 17.65
N GLU A 148 17.42 5.26 18.13
CA GLU A 148 18.44 4.27 18.50
C GLU A 148 17.96 3.25 19.55
N LYS A 149 17.08 3.69 20.46
CA LYS A 149 16.50 2.87 21.52
C LYS A 149 15.22 2.14 21.13
N SER A 150 14.85 2.15 19.85
CA SER A 150 13.63 1.46 19.39
C SER A 150 13.79 -0.05 19.49
N GLU A 151 12.91 -0.67 20.27
CA GLU A 151 12.79 -2.12 20.43
C GLU A 151 11.79 -2.75 19.46
N VAL A 152 11.13 -1.93 18.62
CA VAL A 152 10.18 -2.43 17.60
C VAL A 152 10.94 -3.27 16.58
N PRO A 153 10.50 -4.51 16.30
CA PRO A 153 11.13 -5.38 15.30
C PRO A 153 11.16 -4.76 13.89
N ASP A 154 12.23 -5.01 13.14
CA ASP A 154 12.39 -4.51 11.75
C ASP A 154 11.24 -4.93 10.84
N GLU A 155 10.71 -6.14 11.03
CA GLU A 155 9.57 -6.64 10.28
C GLU A 155 8.31 -5.78 10.48
N SER A 156 8.11 -5.25 11.68
CA SER A 156 7.01 -4.32 11.95
C SER A 156 7.31 -2.91 11.45
N LEU A 157 8.58 -2.49 11.55
CA LEU A 157 9.01 -1.16 11.11
C LEU A 157 8.98 -0.99 9.59
N VAL A 158 9.28 -2.02 8.83
CA VAL A 158 9.24 -1.95 7.35
C VAL A 158 7.85 -1.61 6.82
N LEU A 159 6.80 -1.94 7.57
CA LEU A 159 5.42 -1.59 7.20
C LEU A 159 5.14 -0.09 7.21
N LEU A 160 5.99 0.72 7.86
CA LEU A 160 5.92 2.19 7.79
C LEU A 160 6.17 2.72 6.38
N ALA A 161 6.96 1.99 5.58
CA ALA A 161 7.29 2.40 4.21
C ALA A 161 6.06 2.55 3.30
N ASP A 162 5.01 1.74 3.57
CA ASP A 162 3.76 1.74 2.81
C ASP A 162 2.57 1.31 3.68
N ALA A 163 2.41 0.00 3.90
CA ALA A 163 1.15 -0.60 4.34
C ALA A 163 0.54 0.02 5.61
N ALA A 164 1.35 0.31 6.64
CA ALA A 164 0.86 0.92 7.88
C ALA A 164 0.53 2.40 7.69
N SER A 165 1.37 3.14 7.01
CA SER A 165 1.17 4.57 6.76
C SER A 165 0.01 4.81 5.79
N THR A 166 -0.14 3.99 4.75
CA THR A 166 -1.26 4.01 3.81
C THR A 166 -2.58 3.67 4.49
N ALA A 167 -2.59 2.65 5.38
CA ALA A 167 -3.78 2.30 6.15
C ALA A 167 -4.18 3.41 7.12
N PHE A 168 -3.22 4.03 7.79
CA PHE A 168 -3.48 5.18 8.66
C PHE A 168 -4.06 6.36 7.87
N TRP A 169 -3.40 6.72 6.76
CA TRP A 169 -3.88 7.77 5.87
C TRP A 169 -5.30 7.53 5.37
N SER A 170 -5.62 6.30 4.99
CA SER A 170 -6.95 5.99 4.46
C SER A 170 -8.06 6.27 5.48
N VAL A 171 -7.82 5.99 6.75
CA VAL A 171 -8.77 6.25 7.84
C VAL A 171 -8.86 7.75 8.15
N GLU A 172 -7.72 8.46 8.16
CA GLU A 172 -7.68 9.92 8.34
C GLU A 172 -8.38 10.63 7.18
N ASN A 173 -8.00 10.30 5.95
CA ASN A 173 -8.56 10.92 4.75
C ASN A 173 -10.05 10.62 4.60
N ALA A 174 -10.51 9.44 5.00
CA ALA A 174 -11.93 9.10 5.05
C ALA A 174 -12.72 9.98 6.02
N GLY A 175 -12.05 10.58 6.99
CA GLY A 175 -12.66 11.40 8.02
C GLY A 175 -13.44 10.59 9.05
N VAL A 176 -12.98 9.38 9.37
CA VAL A 176 -13.59 8.51 10.40
C VAL A 176 -13.63 9.22 11.75
N LYS A 177 -14.77 9.14 12.42
CA LYS A 177 -15.06 9.81 13.70
C LYS A 177 -15.52 8.81 14.74
N LYS A 178 -15.49 9.27 15.99
CA LYS A 178 -16.08 8.54 17.11
C LYS A 178 -17.57 8.29 16.86
N GLY A 179 -17.99 7.06 17.03
CA GLY A 179 -19.38 6.63 16.85
C GLY A 179 -19.74 6.18 15.44
N ASP A 180 -18.83 6.32 14.46
CA ASP A 180 -19.10 5.89 13.08
C ASP A 180 -19.22 4.36 12.96
N THR A 181 -20.09 3.92 12.06
CA THR A 181 -20.07 2.57 11.49
C THR A 181 -19.22 2.58 10.23
N VAL A 182 -18.15 1.79 10.21
CA VAL A 182 -17.19 1.74 9.10
C VAL A 182 -17.17 0.36 8.46
N VAL A 183 -17.32 0.30 7.15
CA VAL A 183 -17.13 -0.91 6.34
C VAL A 183 -15.78 -0.82 5.64
N ILE A 184 -14.97 -1.87 5.76
CA ILE A 184 -13.66 -1.96 5.11
C ILE A 184 -13.68 -3.13 4.13
N LEU A 185 -13.54 -2.82 2.85
CA LEU A 185 -13.50 -3.79 1.77
C LEU A 185 -12.07 -4.27 1.56
N GLY A 186 -11.87 -5.57 1.68
CA GLY A 186 -10.57 -6.23 1.61
C GLY A 186 -9.91 -6.41 2.98
N CYS A 187 -9.53 -7.66 3.28
CA CYS A 187 -8.74 -8.06 4.45
C CYS A 187 -7.29 -8.40 4.06
N GLY A 188 -6.74 -7.68 3.07
CA GLY A 188 -5.31 -7.66 2.78
C GLY A 188 -4.53 -6.84 3.82
N PRO A 189 -3.20 -6.67 3.65
CA PRO A 189 -2.36 -5.97 4.63
C PRO A 189 -2.87 -4.57 4.99
N VAL A 190 -3.21 -3.75 4.00
CA VAL A 190 -3.72 -2.38 4.22
C VAL A 190 -5.08 -2.42 4.94
N GLY A 191 -6.02 -3.28 4.50
CA GLY A 191 -7.34 -3.36 5.10
C GLY A 191 -7.30 -3.85 6.55
N LEU A 192 -6.47 -4.84 6.88
CA LEU A 192 -6.29 -5.31 8.26
C LEU A 192 -5.71 -4.23 9.17
N LEU A 193 -4.78 -3.42 8.69
CA LEU A 193 -4.22 -2.30 9.44
C LEU A 193 -5.23 -1.14 9.53
N ALA A 194 -5.99 -0.86 8.47
CA ALA A 194 -7.05 0.17 8.49
C ALA A 194 -8.12 -0.14 9.56
N GLN A 195 -8.49 -1.43 9.75
CA GLN A 195 -9.40 -1.84 10.83
C GLN A 195 -8.88 -1.39 12.22
N LYS A 196 -7.59 -1.55 12.49
CA LYS A 196 -6.97 -1.15 13.75
C LYS A 196 -6.99 0.38 13.94
N PHE A 197 -6.64 1.12 12.91
CA PHE A 197 -6.67 2.59 12.95
C PHE A 197 -8.10 3.12 13.06
N THR A 198 -9.08 2.44 12.46
CA THR A 198 -10.50 2.78 12.59
C THR A 198 -10.98 2.68 14.05
N TRP A 199 -10.57 1.63 14.77
CA TRP A 199 -10.84 1.54 16.20
C TRP A 199 -10.16 2.65 17.00
N LEU A 200 -8.92 3.03 16.67
CA LEU A 200 -8.23 4.13 17.33
C LEU A 200 -8.93 5.49 17.14
N LYS A 201 -9.66 5.67 16.03
CA LYS A 201 -10.49 6.86 15.79
C LYS A 201 -11.80 6.85 16.59
N GLY A 202 -12.09 5.73 17.27
CA GLY A 202 -13.28 5.59 18.10
C GLY A 202 -14.54 5.23 17.33
N ALA A 203 -14.43 4.60 16.18
CA ALA A 203 -15.59 4.00 15.50
C ALA A 203 -16.37 3.12 16.47
N GLU A 204 -17.69 3.12 16.37
CA GLU A 204 -18.56 2.28 17.19
C GLU A 204 -18.63 0.84 16.63
N ARG A 205 -18.50 0.74 15.30
CA ARG A 205 -18.68 -0.52 14.59
C ARG A 205 -17.72 -0.61 13.41
N VAL A 206 -17.02 -1.73 13.27
CA VAL A 206 -16.12 -1.99 12.13
C VAL A 206 -16.50 -3.34 11.51
N ILE A 207 -16.81 -3.32 10.22
CA ILE A 207 -17.23 -4.48 9.43
C ILE A 207 -16.18 -4.70 8.33
N ALA A 208 -15.54 -5.86 8.35
CA ALA A 208 -14.55 -6.27 7.35
C ALA A 208 -15.19 -7.18 6.31
N VAL A 209 -15.03 -6.85 5.04
CA VAL A 209 -15.61 -7.59 3.91
C VAL A 209 -14.49 -8.19 3.05
N ASP A 210 -14.53 -9.50 2.85
CA ASP A 210 -13.59 -10.21 1.96
C ASP A 210 -14.27 -11.51 1.50
N TYR A 211 -13.60 -12.33 0.69
CA TYR A 211 -14.03 -13.70 0.37
C TYR A 211 -12.99 -14.76 0.82
N ILE A 212 -11.82 -14.31 1.25
CA ILE A 212 -10.72 -15.18 1.65
C ILE A 212 -10.93 -15.59 3.12
N GLY A 213 -11.39 -16.80 3.35
CA GLY A 213 -11.81 -17.28 4.68
C GLY A 213 -10.75 -17.14 5.77
N TYR A 214 -9.45 -17.42 5.49
CA TYR A 214 -8.40 -17.26 6.50
C TYR A 214 -8.12 -15.79 6.84
N ARG A 215 -8.27 -14.86 5.88
CA ARG A 215 -8.13 -13.41 6.12
C ARG A 215 -9.27 -12.88 6.98
N LEU A 216 -10.50 -13.30 6.70
CA LEU A 216 -11.66 -12.96 7.54
C LEU A 216 -11.49 -13.50 8.96
N LYS A 217 -11.04 -14.75 9.11
CA LYS A 217 -10.75 -15.34 10.43
C LYS A 217 -9.66 -14.55 11.17
N HIS A 218 -8.61 -14.11 10.47
CA HIS A 218 -7.56 -13.27 11.03
C HIS A 218 -8.14 -11.93 11.50
N ALA A 219 -8.90 -11.21 10.65
CA ALA A 219 -9.56 -9.95 10.99
C ALA A 219 -10.43 -10.09 12.27
N LYS A 220 -11.29 -11.10 12.32
CA LYS A 220 -12.14 -11.36 13.49
C LYS A 220 -11.33 -11.65 14.75
N LYS A 221 -10.28 -12.47 14.65
CA LYS A 221 -9.45 -12.88 15.79
C LYS A 221 -8.60 -11.75 16.34
N THR A 222 -7.88 -11.04 15.48
CA THR A 222 -6.88 -10.03 15.87
C THR A 222 -7.48 -8.65 16.05
N ASN A 223 -8.35 -8.22 15.15
CA ASN A 223 -8.91 -6.87 15.14
C ASN A 223 -10.28 -6.75 15.80
N LYS A 224 -10.90 -7.89 16.17
CA LYS A 224 -12.23 -7.91 16.85
C LYS A 224 -13.32 -7.21 16.04
N VAL A 225 -13.25 -7.28 14.72
CA VAL A 225 -14.24 -6.73 13.79
C VAL A 225 -15.32 -7.73 13.45
N GLU A 226 -16.48 -7.24 13.02
CA GLU A 226 -17.48 -8.06 12.34
C GLU A 226 -16.95 -8.48 10.98
N ILE A 227 -17.28 -9.66 10.52
CA ILE A 227 -16.81 -10.15 9.22
C ILE A 227 -17.98 -10.51 8.32
N VAL A 228 -17.87 -10.18 7.06
CA VAL A 228 -18.82 -10.54 6.00
C VAL A 228 -18.04 -11.14 4.85
N ASN A 229 -18.40 -12.39 4.50
CA ASN A 229 -17.95 -12.99 3.24
C ASN A 229 -18.94 -12.55 2.16
N PHE A 230 -18.47 -11.75 1.19
CA PHE A 230 -19.38 -11.21 0.17
C PHE A 230 -19.93 -12.29 -0.77
N GLU A 231 -19.31 -13.46 -0.85
CA GLU A 231 -19.81 -14.60 -1.65
C GLU A 231 -20.99 -15.33 -0.99
N ASP A 232 -21.22 -15.13 0.29
CA ASP A 232 -22.34 -15.74 1.00
C ASP A 232 -23.68 -14.99 0.74
N HIS A 233 -23.64 -13.86 0.00
CA HIS A 233 -24.78 -12.99 -0.25
C HIS A 233 -24.93 -12.68 -1.73
N GLU A 234 -26.11 -12.94 -2.29
CA GLU A 234 -26.41 -12.63 -3.70
C GLU A 234 -26.28 -11.12 -3.98
N ASN A 235 -26.69 -10.27 -3.03
CA ASN A 235 -26.48 -8.82 -3.05
C ASN A 235 -25.86 -8.37 -1.74
N CYS A 236 -24.53 -8.43 -1.68
CA CYS A 236 -23.78 -8.06 -0.48
C CYS A 236 -23.95 -6.57 -0.11
N GLY A 237 -24.15 -5.68 -1.09
CA GLY A 237 -24.38 -4.27 -0.84
C GLY A 237 -25.68 -3.99 -0.09
N GLU A 238 -26.77 -4.65 -0.49
CA GLU A 238 -28.05 -4.57 0.23
C GLU A 238 -27.96 -5.19 1.61
N TYR A 239 -27.32 -6.33 1.74
CA TYR A 239 -27.08 -6.95 3.03
C TYR A 239 -26.31 -6.02 3.99
N LEU A 240 -25.21 -5.41 3.52
CA LEU A 240 -24.45 -4.44 4.32
C LEU A 240 -25.32 -3.25 4.72
N LYS A 241 -26.15 -2.75 3.83
CA LYS A 241 -27.06 -1.64 4.11
C LYS A 241 -28.12 -2.00 5.15
N GLU A 242 -28.63 -3.24 5.11
CA GLU A 242 -29.59 -3.75 6.08
C GLU A 242 -28.97 -3.86 7.47
N ILE A 243 -27.83 -4.56 7.62
CA ILE A 243 -27.19 -4.77 8.92
C ILE A 243 -26.64 -3.49 9.54
N THR A 244 -26.40 -2.47 8.72
CA THR A 244 -25.97 -1.12 9.16
C THR A 244 -27.13 -0.13 9.28
N LYS A 245 -28.39 -0.59 9.14
CA LYS A 245 -29.61 0.22 9.27
C LYS A 245 -29.63 1.46 8.37
N GLY A 246 -29.29 1.26 7.10
CA GLY A 246 -29.36 2.29 6.07
C GLY A 246 -28.02 2.67 5.43
N GLY A 247 -26.95 1.96 5.76
CA GLY A 247 -25.60 2.09 5.22
C GLY A 247 -24.58 2.54 6.26
N ALA A 248 -23.31 2.32 5.94
CA ALA A 248 -22.17 2.73 6.77
C ALA A 248 -21.90 4.24 6.64
N ASP A 249 -21.40 4.89 7.69
CA ASP A 249 -20.96 6.29 7.67
C ASP A 249 -19.76 6.45 6.72
N VAL A 250 -18.86 5.47 6.76
CA VAL A 250 -17.65 5.43 5.92
C VAL A 250 -17.47 4.04 5.34
N VAL A 251 -17.14 3.97 4.05
CA VAL A 251 -16.67 2.74 3.40
C VAL A 251 -15.27 2.97 2.86
N ILE A 252 -14.32 2.11 3.25
CA ILE A 252 -12.93 2.18 2.82
C ILE A 252 -12.65 1.01 1.87
N ASP A 253 -12.32 1.32 0.62
CA ASP A 253 -11.86 0.33 -0.36
C ASP A 253 -10.35 0.13 -0.25
N CYS A 254 -9.94 -1.07 0.18
CA CYS A 254 -8.56 -1.55 0.22
C CYS A 254 -8.31 -2.69 -0.80
N VAL A 255 -9.18 -2.84 -1.80
CA VAL A 255 -9.10 -3.89 -2.83
C VAL A 255 -8.46 -3.37 -4.11
N GLY A 256 -8.97 -2.26 -4.62
CA GLY A 256 -8.51 -1.70 -5.89
C GLY A 256 -8.89 -2.56 -7.11
N MET A 257 -8.12 -2.38 -8.18
CA MET A 257 -8.35 -3.07 -9.46
C MET A 257 -8.09 -4.59 -9.43
N SER A 258 -7.55 -5.12 -8.33
CA SER A 258 -7.32 -6.57 -8.13
C SER A 258 -8.55 -7.35 -7.66
N GLY A 259 -9.71 -6.71 -7.60
CA GLY A 259 -10.99 -7.36 -7.26
C GLY A 259 -11.39 -8.43 -8.27
N LYS A 260 -12.40 -9.25 -7.91
CA LYS A 260 -13.01 -10.19 -8.86
C LYS A 260 -13.67 -9.41 -10.00
N MET A 261 -13.33 -9.77 -11.23
CA MET A 261 -13.94 -9.24 -12.44
C MET A 261 -15.17 -10.06 -12.83
N THR A 262 -16.22 -9.37 -13.27
CA THR A 262 -17.31 -10.01 -14.01
C THR A 262 -16.80 -10.47 -15.38
N PRO A 263 -17.48 -11.41 -16.08
CA PRO A 263 -17.13 -11.81 -17.43
C PRO A 263 -17.03 -10.64 -18.40
N LEU A 264 -17.89 -9.63 -18.25
CA LEU A 264 -17.90 -8.43 -19.10
C LEU A 264 -16.68 -7.52 -18.81
N GLU A 265 -16.35 -7.31 -17.56
CA GLU A 265 -15.12 -6.57 -17.16
C GLU A 265 -13.85 -7.26 -17.63
N PHE A 266 -13.82 -8.59 -17.54
CA PHE A 266 -12.68 -9.39 -18.05
C PHE A 266 -12.50 -9.20 -19.56
N LEU A 267 -13.60 -9.25 -20.34
CA LEU A 267 -13.56 -9.00 -21.77
C LEU A 267 -13.13 -7.56 -22.08
N ALA A 268 -13.70 -6.58 -21.37
CA ALA A 268 -13.35 -5.17 -21.55
C ALA A 268 -11.87 -4.88 -21.21
N SER A 269 -11.31 -5.55 -20.20
CA SER A 269 -9.89 -5.46 -19.86
C SER A 269 -9.00 -6.05 -20.97
N GLY A 270 -9.39 -7.18 -21.53
CA GLY A 270 -8.67 -7.84 -22.62
C GLY A 270 -8.52 -6.98 -23.88
N VAL A 271 -9.52 -6.13 -24.16
CA VAL A 271 -9.49 -5.17 -25.29
C VAL A 271 -9.05 -3.75 -24.86
N LYS A 272 -8.51 -3.58 -23.65
CA LYS A 272 -8.01 -2.32 -23.08
C LYS A 272 -9.07 -1.19 -22.97
N LEU A 273 -10.34 -1.53 -22.90
CA LEU A 273 -11.44 -0.59 -22.65
C LEU A 273 -11.63 -0.29 -21.17
N GLN A 274 -11.13 -1.17 -20.28
CA GLN A 274 -11.15 -1.00 -18.83
C GLN A 274 -9.86 -1.56 -18.23
N SER A 275 -9.37 -0.98 -17.11
CA SER A 275 -8.07 -1.32 -16.53
C SER A 275 -8.13 -2.29 -15.35
N GLY A 276 -9.32 -2.78 -14.97
CA GLY A 276 -9.47 -3.73 -13.85
C GLY A 276 -10.91 -3.85 -13.37
N ALA A 277 -11.10 -4.47 -12.20
CA ALA A 277 -12.42 -4.70 -11.62
C ALA A 277 -13.00 -3.44 -10.97
N MET A 278 -14.31 -3.23 -11.10
CA MET A 278 -15.08 -2.16 -10.45
C MET A 278 -15.92 -2.65 -9.27
N GLY A 279 -15.92 -3.96 -9.02
CA GLY A 279 -16.80 -4.58 -8.02
C GLY A 279 -16.71 -3.96 -6.63
N ALA A 280 -15.50 -3.61 -6.17
CA ALA A 280 -15.31 -2.96 -4.87
C ALA A 280 -15.94 -1.56 -4.81
N ILE A 281 -15.81 -0.75 -5.87
CA ILE A 281 -16.42 0.59 -5.96
C ILE A 281 -17.94 0.50 -5.99
N VAL A 282 -18.49 -0.44 -6.77
CA VAL A 282 -19.92 -0.69 -6.83
C VAL A 282 -20.45 -1.10 -5.45
N LEU A 283 -19.78 -2.06 -4.80
CA LEU A 283 -20.13 -2.50 -3.45
C LEU A 283 -20.04 -1.34 -2.44
N ALA A 284 -18.98 -0.53 -2.50
CA ALA A 284 -18.84 0.65 -1.66
C ALA A 284 -20.00 1.63 -1.85
N SER A 285 -20.38 1.87 -3.12
CA SER A 285 -21.51 2.76 -3.39
C SER A 285 -22.84 2.22 -2.85
N GLN A 286 -23.05 0.91 -2.84
CA GLN A 286 -24.25 0.30 -2.29
C GLN A 286 -24.26 0.32 -0.75
N ALA A 287 -23.11 0.06 -0.13
CA ALA A 287 -22.97 -0.09 1.33
C ALA A 287 -22.94 1.25 2.09
N VAL A 288 -22.55 2.35 1.45
CA VAL A 288 -22.47 3.67 2.09
C VAL A 288 -23.85 4.29 2.26
N ARG A 289 -24.08 4.95 3.39
CA ARG A 289 -25.31 5.71 3.66
C ARG A 289 -25.41 7.02 2.86
N LYS A 290 -26.59 7.63 2.83
CA LYS A 290 -26.75 9.01 2.32
C LYS A 290 -25.91 9.97 3.16
N GLY A 291 -25.16 10.84 2.48
CA GLY A 291 -24.24 11.79 3.13
C GLY A 291 -22.98 11.17 3.71
N GLY A 292 -22.74 9.87 3.50
CA GLY A 292 -21.53 9.17 3.93
C GLY A 292 -20.33 9.41 3.02
N THR A 293 -19.21 8.76 3.35
CA THR A 293 -17.94 8.90 2.62
C THR A 293 -17.47 7.55 2.09
N ILE A 294 -17.02 7.53 0.83
CA ILE A 294 -16.25 6.43 0.24
C ILE A 294 -14.80 6.88 0.14
N GLN A 295 -13.90 6.15 0.80
CA GLN A 295 -12.46 6.30 0.65
C GLN A 295 -11.94 5.21 -0.28
N ILE A 296 -11.33 5.62 -1.38
CA ILE A 296 -10.68 4.71 -2.34
C ILE A 296 -9.18 4.74 -2.04
N THR A 297 -8.67 3.67 -1.45
CA THR A 297 -7.25 3.46 -1.13
C THR A 297 -6.63 2.41 -2.04
N GLY A 298 -7.45 1.46 -2.49
CA GLY A 298 -7.03 0.49 -3.50
C GLY A 298 -6.57 1.18 -4.78
N VAL A 299 -5.54 0.61 -5.43
CA VAL A 299 -4.97 1.19 -6.65
C VAL A 299 -5.90 1.00 -7.84
N TYR A 300 -6.19 2.09 -8.52
CA TYR A 300 -6.92 2.12 -9.80
C TYR A 300 -6.09 2.89 -10.82
N GLY A 301 -5.73 2.25 -11.92
CA GLY A 301 -4.99 2.86 -13.04
C GLY A 301 -5.81 2.88 -14.32
N GLY A 302 -5.67 3.93 -15.13
CA GLY A 302 -6.32 4.04 -16.43
C GLY A 302 -7.79 4.47 -16.37
N ARG A 303 -8.62 3.91 -17.27
CA ARG A 303 -10.03 4.30 -17.44
C ARG A 303 -10.96 3.20 -16.97
N TYR A 304 -12.07 3.60 -16.37
CA TYR A 304 -13.12 2.70 -15.89
C TYR A 304 -14.48 3.11 -16.43
N ASN A 305 -15.23 2.12 -16.94
CA ASN A 305 -16.60 2.28 -17.36
C ASN A 305 -17.56 1.93 -16.20
N ALA A 306 -18.84 2.28 -16.33
CA ALA A 306 -19.90 1.96 -15.38
C ALA A 306 -19.63 2.43 -13.93
N PHE A 307 -18.90 3.53 -13.75
CA PHE A 307 -18.73 4.16 -12.44
C PHE A 307 -20.10 4.64 -11.92
N PRO A 308 -20.50 4.31 -10.67
CA PRO A 308 -21.86 4.56 -10.17
C PRO A 308 -22.08 6.04 -9.76
N LEU A 309 -21.71 6.98 -10.65
CA LEU A 309 -21.73 8.41 -10.35
C LEU A 309 -23.14 8.92 -10.03
N GLY A 310 -24.16 8.47 -10.75
CA GLY A 310 -25.55 8.88 -10.54
C GLY A 310 -26.05 8.53 -9.14
N ASP A 311 -25.78 7.31 -8.68
CA ASP A 311 -26.17 6.84 -7.34
C ASP A 311 -25.45 7.61 -6.24
N ILE A 312 -24.17 7.89 -6.44
CA ILE A 312 -23.33 8.65 -5.52
C ILE A 312 -23.85 10.10 -5.41
N PHE A 313 -24.11 10.73 -6.57
CA PHE A 313 -24.63 12.11 -6.64
C PHE A 313 -25.99 12.24 -5.95
N GLN A 314 -26.95 11.36 -6.24
CA GLN A 314 -28.31 11.42 -5.67
C GLN A 314 -28.35 11.27 -4.14
N ARG A 315 -27.30 10.70 -3.55
CA ARG A 315 -27.25 10.44 -2.11
C ARG A 315 -26.28 11.36 -1.35
N ASN A 316 -25.74 12.40 -2.00
CA ASN A 316 -24.74 13.31 -1.41
C ASN A 316 -23.53 12.57 -0.80
N VAL A 317 -23.07 11.50 -1.44
CA VAL A 317 -21.93 10.73 -0.97
C VAL A 317 -20.63 11.42 -1.37
N ALA A 318 -19.74 11.61 -0.41
CA ALA A 318 -18.39 12.10 -0.68
C ALA A 318 -17.48 10.97 -1.16
N ILE A 319 -16.62 11.27 -2.15
CA ILE A 319 -15.55 10.36 -2.58
C ILE A 319 -14.22 11.03 -2.23
N ARG A 320 -13.35 10.27 -1.60
CA ARG A 320 -11.96 10.64 -1.34
C ARG A 320 -11.04 9.57 -1.88
N THR A 321 -9.94 9.98 -2.51
CA THR A 321 -9.00 9.06 -3.14
C THR A 321 -7.62 9.71 -3.24
N GLY A 322 -6.62 8.94 -3.59
CA GLY A 322 -5.26 9.41 -3.86
C GLY A 322 -4.19 8.42 -3.42
N GLN A 323 -2.96 8.84 -3.54
CA GLN A 323 -1.79 8.12 -3.04
C GLN A 323 -1.38 8.71 -1.68
N ALA A 324 -1.12 7.85 -0.71
CA ALA A 324 -0.76 8.27 0.64
C ALA A 324 0.54 9.08 0.67
N PRO A 325 0.57 10.25 1.33
CA PRO A 325 1.77 11.05 1.55
C PRO A 325 2.58 10.47 2.73
N VAL A 326 3.26 9.35 2.50
CA VAL A 326 3.83 8.50 3.56
C VAL A 326 4.95 9.17 4.34
N VAL A 327 5.76 10.03 3.71
CA VAL A 327 6.92 10.67 4.35
C VAL A 327 6.52 11.36 5.66
N ASN A 328 5.49 12.20 5.61
CA ASN A 328 5.03 12.97 6.77
C ASN A 328 4.26 12.13 7.79
N LEU A 329 3.76 10.96 7.39
CA LEU A 329 2.97 10.08 8.25
C LEU A 329 3.83 9.13 9.09
N MET A 330 5.00 8.72 8.57
CA MET A 330 5.85 7.72 9.23
C MET A 330 6.17 8.05 10.70
N PRO A 331 6.52 9.29 11.09
CA PRO A 331 6.82 9.59 12.49
C PRO A 331 5.63 9.36 13.43
N HIS A 332 4.42 9.71 12.98
CA HIS A 332 3.20 9.53 13.77
C HIS A 332 2.83 8.05 13.87
N VAL A 333 2.84 7.32 12.75
CA VAL A 333 2.51 5.89 12.71
C VAL A 333 3.54 5.08 13.51
N TYR A 334 4.83 5.43 13.40
CA TYR A 334 5.89 4.85 14.24
C TYR A 334 5.54 4.98 15.73
N LYS A 335 5.15 6.18 16.17
CA LYS A 335 4.79 6.42 17.56
C LYS A 335 3.63 5.53 18.02
N LEU A 336 2.59 5.37 17.19
CA LEU A 336 1.46 4.49 17.50
C LEU A 336 1.87 3.03 17.67
N ILE A 337 2.83 2.56 16.85
CA ILE A 337 3.37 1.20 16.93
C ILE A 337 4.28 1.07 18.16
N ALA A 338 5.20 2.01 18.38
CA ALA A 338 6.14 1.99 19.47
C ALA A 338 5.47 2.11 20.86
N ASP A 339 4.39 2.88 20.96
CA ASP A 339 3.56 3.00 22.16
C ASP A 339 2.65 1.76 22.37
N GLY A 340 2.71 0.74 21.50
CA GLY A 340 1.87 -0.46 21.58
C GLY A 340 0.38 -0.24 21.28
N LYS A 341 0.00 0.94 20.76
CA LYS A 341 -1.40 1.26 20.40
C LYS A 341 -1.87 0.48 19.19
N VAL A 342 -0.95 0.12 18.29
CA VAL A 342 -1.19 -0.69 17.10
C VAL A 342 -0.12 -1.77 17.01
N ASN A 343 -0.52 -3.03 17.01
CA ASN A 343 0.34 -4.13 16.61
C ASN A 343 0.28 -4.24 15.08
N ALA A 344 1.27 -3.70 14.38
CA ALA A 344 1.33 -3.79 12.93
C ALA A 344 1.91 -5.14 12.45
N GLY A 345 2.78 -5.76 13.26
CA GLY A 345 3.49 -6.99 12.90
C GLY A 345 2.61 -8.25 12.82
N ASP A 346 1.40 -8.23 13.38
CA ASP A 346 0.54 -9.43 13.42
C ASP A 346 -0.04 -9.83 12.05
N ILE A 347 0.09 -8.97 11.04
CA ILE A 347 -0.27 -9.30 9.64
C ILE A 347 0.84 -10.07 8.91
N ILE A 348 2.06 -10.10 9.47
CA ILE A 348 3.21 -10.76 8.84
C ILE A 348 3.09 -12.25 9.07
N THR A 349 2.88 -13.00 8.00
CA THR A 349 2.72 -14.45 8.04
C THR A 349 3.97 -15.19 7.57
N HIS A 350 4.79 -14.54 6.73
CA HIS A 350 5.98 -15.15 6.14
C HIS A 350 7.18 -14.21 6.23
N VAL A 351 8.28 -14.72 6.72
CA VAL A 351 9.60 -14.07 6.69
C VAL A 351 10.53 -15.00 5.92
N LEU A 352 11.00 -14.57 4.76
CA LEU A 352 11.76 -15.40 3.83
C LEU A 352 13.11 -14.73 3.51
N PRO A 353 14.17 -15.49 3.22
CA PRO A 353 15.37 -14.91 2.63
C PRO A 353 15.07 -14.38 1.22
N LEU A 354 15.83 -13.37 0.77
CA LEU A 354 15.64 -12.72 -0.53
C LEU A 354 15.61 -13.72 -1.69
N GLU A 355 16.43 -14.76 -1.63
CA GLU A 355 16.52 -15.83 -2.64
C GLU A 355 15.20 -16.59 -2.84
N LYS A 356 14.32 -16.56 -1.84
CA LYS A 356 12.98 -17.17 -1.90
C LYS A 356 11.88 -16.19 -2.31
N ALA A 357 12.23 -15.00 -2.80
CA ALA A 357 11.26 -14.00 -3.20
C ALA A 357 10.24 -14.55 -4.21
N LYS A 358 10.67 -15.31 -5.23
CA LYS A 358 9.76 -15.94 -6.19
C LYS A 358 8.66 -16.75 -5.50
N HIS A 359 9.01 -17.58 -4.54
CA HIS A 359 8.04 -18.34 -3.74
C HIS A 359 7.12 -17.41 -2.93
N GLY A 360 7.69 -16.35 -2.33
CA GLY A 360 6.90 -15.33 -1.64
C GLY A 360 5.84 -14.68 -2.52
N TYR A 361 6.20 -14.33 -3.76
CA TYR A 361 5.26 -13.80 -4.76
C TYR A 361 4.19 -14.83 -5.13
N GLU A 362 4.55 -16.08 -5.34
CA GLU A 362 3.63 -17.17 -5.71
C GLU A 362 2.55 -17.38 -4.63
N ILE A 363 2.94 -17.55 -3.36
CA ILE A 363 1.96 -17.78 -2.26
C ILE A 363 1.11 -16.54 -1.98
N PHE A 364 1.67 -15.34 -2.16
CA PHE A 364 0.95 -14.09 -1.95
C PHE A 364 -0.09 -13.85 -3.06
N ASP A 365 0.28 -14.09 -4.33
CA ASP A 365 -0.61 -13.95 -5.49
C ASP A 365 -1.74 -14.99 -5.45
N THR A 366 -1.38 -16.27 -5.25
CA THR A 366 -2.35 -17.37 -5.24
C THR A 366 -3.13 -17.48 -3.93
N LYS A 367 -2.82 -16.64 -2.93
CA LYS A 367 -3.47 -16.61 -1.61
C LYS A 367 -3.41 -17.97 -0.90
N GLN A 368 -2.29 -18.67 -1.08
CA GLN A 368 -2.03 -19.98 -0.47
C GLN A 368 -1.27 -19.83 0.85
N ASP A 369 -1.14 -20.93 1.58
CA ASP A 369 -0.37 -21.06 2.82
C ASP A 369 -0.76 -20.03 3.91
N GLY A 370 -2.01 -19.54 3.89
CA GLY A 370 -2.48 -18.51 4.82
C GLY A 370 -1.76 -17.16 4.65
N CYS A 371 -1.17 -16.90 3.49
CA CYS A 371 -0.33 -15.75 3.25
C CYS A 371 -1.12 -14.42 3.31
N ILE A 372 -0.74 -13.54 4.24
CA ILE A 372 -1.25 -12.16 4.36
C ILE A 372 -0.19 -11.16 3.95
N LYS A 373 1.00 -11.22 4.56
CA LYS A 373 2.14 -10.35 4.26
C LYS A 373 3.42 -11.16 4.26
N VAL A 374 4.25 -10.93 3.24
CA VAL A 374 5.58 -11.51 3.10
C VAL A 374 6.62 -10.43 3.36
N VAL A 375 7.54 -10.72 4.25
CA VAL A 375 8.75 -9.93 4.50
C VAL A 375 9.94 -10.71 3.93
N LEU A 376 10.83 -10.02 3.25
CA LEU A 376 12.07 -10.56 2.71
C LEU A 376 13.28 -10.03 3.48
N LYS A 377 14.26 -10.90 3.72
CA LYS A 377 15.55 -10.58 4.35
C LYS A 377 16.64 -10.72 3.29
N PRO A 378 17.19 -9.58 2.82
CA PRO A 378 18.33 -9.57 1.90
C PRO A 378 19.62 -10.14 2.49
#